data_27cc2f274114bfc6d3143eab25c0740d
#
_entry.id   27cc2f274114bfc6d3143eab25c0740d
#
_cell.length_a   1.000
_cell.length_b   1.000
_cell.length_c   1.000
_cell.angle_alpha   90.00
_cell.angle_beta   90.00
_cell.angle_gamma   90.00
#
_symmetry.space_group_name_H-M   'P 1'
#
loop_
_entity.id
_entity.type
_entity.pdbx_description
1 polymer ?
#
loop_
_entity_poly.entity_id
_entity_poly.type
_entity_poly.pdbx_seq_one_letter_code
_entity_poly.pdbx_strand_id
1 'polypeptide(L)'
;MKKFIGKLILKLFGWRHKVPEEYRISKGVMIGAPHTSNWDIVFSLAGMWAAGYRPKFFIKKEWIDNPFVGWLIKWLGGIPVDRSKRNNLVDHSVEMLNSADKLILLVPVEGTRKRVKAWKKGFYYIALRSGLPVILAYLDYKKKEAGVGKIMKLSGDFEKDMLEIEEFYKHITAKYPEKYNPKIFLREKEQN
;
A
#
# COMPACT_ATOMS: atom_id res chain seq x y z
N MET A 1 11.21 -6.22 -17.99
CA MET A 1 11.70 -4.85 -17.75
C MET A 1 11.53 -4.39 -16.29
N LYS A 2 10.31 -4.17 -15.74
CA LYS A 2 10.13 -3.69 -14.34
C LYS A 2 10.81 -4.57 -13.28
N LYS A 3 10.73 -5.90 -13.40
CA LYS A 3 11.38 -6.85 -12.47
C LYS A 3 12.91 -6.66 -12.41
N PHE A 4 13.54 -6.44 -13.56
CA PHE A 4 14.97 -6.16 -13.64
C PHE A 4 15.32 -4.81 -13.00
N ILE A 5 14.58 -3.75 -13.35
CA ILE A 5 14.76 -2.41 -12.77
C ILE A 5 14.61 -2.44 -11.24
N GLY A 6 13.57 -3.13 -10.74
CA GLY A 6 13.38 -3.28 -9.30
C GLY A 6 14.55 -3.96 -8.60
N LYS A 7 15.03 -5.08 -9.17
CA LYS A 7 16.22 -5.77 -8.63
C LYS A 7 17.47 -4.90 -8.66
N LEU A 8 17.68 -4.14 -9.75
CA LEU A 8 18.83 -3.24 -9.89
C LEU A 8 18.80 -2.14 -8.83
N ILE A 9 17.66 -1.46 -8.66
CA ILE A 9 17.49 -0.41 -7.64
C ILE A 9 17.79 -0.98 -6.25
N LEU A 10 17.19 -2.11 -5.89
CA LEU A 10 17.41 -2.72 -4.58
C LEU A 10 18.88 -3.07 -4.36
N LYS A 11 19.54 -3.64 -5.36
CA LYS A 11 20.97 -4.00 -5.29
C LYS A 11 21.86 -2.77 -5.07
N LEU A 12 21.61 -1.68 -5.81
CA LEU A 12 22.40 -0.43 -5.70
C LEU A 12 22.34 0.19 -4.30
N PHE A 13 21.20 0.07 -3.62
CA PHE A 13 21.01 0.63 -2.27
C PHE A 13 21.20 -0.39 -1.13
N GLY A 14 21.60 -1.62 -1.46
CA GLY A 14 21.76 -2.70 -0.48
C GLY A 14 20.47 -3.19 0.15
N TRP A 15 19.36 -3.08 -0.60
CA TRP A 15 18.05 -3.58 -0.21
C TRP A 15 17.77 -4.96 -0.81
N ARG A 16 16.88 -5.69 -0.17
CA ARG A 16 16.38 -6.98 -0.68
C ARG A 16 14.85 -6.98 -0.70
N HIS A 17 14.28 -7.80 -1.58
CA HIS A 17 12.84 -8.07 -1.56
C HIS A 17 12.57 -9.42 -0.91
N LYS A 18 11.48 -9.50 -0.15
CA LYS A 18 11.03 -10.74 0.48
C LYS A 18 9.54 -10.92 0.29
N VAL A 19 9.19 -11.81 -0.59
CA VAL A 19 7.79 -12.18 -0.86
C VAL A 19 7.76 -13.72 -0.99
N PRO A 20 7.25 -14.41 0.03
CA PRO A 20 7.01 -15.86 -0.04
C PRO A 20 6.17 -16.22 -1.27
N GLU A 21 6.39 -17.41 -1.82
CA GLU A 21 5.71 -17.85 -3.05
C GLU A 21 4.18 -17.91 -2.85
N GLU A 22 3.74 -18.38 -1.70
CA GLU A 22 2.34 -18.46 -1.30
C GLU A 22 1.63 -17.09 -1.22
N TYR A 23 2.41 -15.99 -1.13
CA TYR A 23 1.87 -14.63 -1.12
C TYR A 23 1.83 -13.99 -2.51
N ARG A 24 2.12 -14.73 -3.57
CA ARG A 24 2.06 -14.23 -4.96
C ARG A 24 0.67 -14.37 -5.54
N ILE A 25 -0.20 -13.46 -5.15
CA ILE A 25 -1.56 -13.37 -5.70
C ILE A 25 -1.64 -12.27 -6.76
N SER A 26 -2.60 -12.39 -7.67
CA SER A 26 -2.77 -11.48 -8.80
C SER A 26 -3.83 -10.40 -8.56
N LYS A 27 -4.64 -10.54 -7.50
CA LYS A 27 -5.78 -9.65 -7.24
C LYS A 27 -5.96 -9.42 -5.74
N GLY A 28 -6.11 -8.16 -5.33
CA GLY A 28 -6.29 -7.82 -3.91
C GLY A 28 -6.04 -6.36 -3.61
N VAL A 29 -6.32 -5.98 -2.37
CA VAL A 29 -6.07 -4.64 -1.81
C VAL A 29 -4.74 -4.67 -1.06
N MET A 30 -3.74 -3.98 -1.59
CA MET A 30 -2.43 -3.89 -0.95
C MET A 30 -2.36 -2.65 -0.08
N ILE A 31 -1.90 -2.80 1.14
CA ILE A 31 -1.54 -1.69 2.02
C ILE A 31 -0.05 -1.74 2.30
N GLY A 32 0.57 -0.58 2.44
CA GLY A 32 2.01 -0.46 2.72
C GLY A 32 2.25 0.54 3.83
N ALA A 33 2.94 0.10 4.87
CA ALA A 33 3.36 0.92 5.99
C ALA A 33 4.72 0.41 6.52
N PRO A 34 5.42 1.22 7.33
CA PRO A 34 5.25 2.66 7.56
C PRO A 34 5.53 3.52 6.33
N HIS A 35 4.89 4.72 6.26
CA HIS A 35 5.15 5.69 5.19
C HIS A 35 5.60 7.04 5.77
N THR A 36 6.90 7.24 5.89
CA THR A 36 7.51 8.38 6.58
C THR A 36 8.46 9.20 5.70
N SER A 37 8.70 8.76 4.45
CA SER A 37 9.67 9.35 3.53
C SER A 37 9.22 9.26 2.07
N ASN A 38 9.74 10.15 1.21
CA ASN A 38 9.60 10.02 -0.25
C ASN A 38 10.34 8.78 -0.80
N TRP A 39 11.40 8.34 -0.15
CA TRP A 39 12.14 7.14 -0.52
C TRP A 39 11.31 5.86 -0.42
N ASP A 40 10.25 5.89 0.39
CA ASP A 40 9.37 4.73 0.56
C ASP A 40 8.70 4.34 -0.76
N ILE A 41 8.34 5.32 -1.61
CA ILE A 41 7.77 5.05 -2.93
C ILE A 41 8.79 4.32 -3.81
N VAL A 42 10.05 4.75 -3.78
CA VAL A 42 11.12 4.16 -4.60
C VAL A 42 11.34 2.70 -4.20
N PHE A 43 11.55 2.45 -2.91
CA PHE A 43 11.85 1.09 -2.41
C PHE A 43 10.63 0.18 -2.44
N SER A 44 9.41 0.70 -2.20
CA SER A 44 8.16 -0.08 -2.33
C SER A 44 7.97 -0.55 -3.75
N LEU A 45 8.03 0.35 -4.73
CA LEU A 45 7.86 -0.03 -6.13
C LEU A 45 8.97 -0.96 -6.60
N ALA A 46 10.23 -0.69 -6.23
CA ALA A 46 11.35 -1.55 -6.57
C ALA A 46 11.19 -2.96 -5.99
N GLY A 47 10.80 -3.08 -4.72
CA GLY A 47 10.55 -4.35 -4.05
C GLY A 47 9.39 -5.12 -4.68
N MET A 48 8.27 -4.45 -4.93
CA MET A 48 7.09 -5.05 -5.56
C MET A 48 7.41 -5.53 -6.99
N TRP A 49 8.11 -4.72 -7.79
CA TRP A 49 8.52 -5.12 -9.14
C TRP A 49 9.52 -6.28 -9.15
N ALA A 50 10.49 -6.27 -8.23
CA ALA A 50 11.46 -7.36 -8.08
C ALA A 50 10.75 -8.68 -7.74
N ALA A 51 9.70 -8.62 -6.91
CA ALA A 51 8.84 -9.74 -6.57
C ALA A 51 7.84 -10.14 -7.67
N GLY A 52 7.70 -9.34 -8.73
CA GLY A 52 6.77 -9.60 -9.84
C GLY A 52 5.41 -8.91 -9.73
N TYR A 53 5.15 -8.18 -8.65
CA TYR A 53 3.95 -7.36 -8.51
C TYR A 53 3.99 -6.11 -9.39
N ARG A 54 2.83 -5.66 -9.82
CA ARG A 54 2.63 -4.41 -10.58
C ARG A 54 1.46 -3.63 -9.96
N PRO A 55 1.63 -3.08 -8.75
CA PRO A 55 0.53 -2.39 -8.09
C PRO A 55 0.09 -1.16 -8.88
N LYS A 56 -1.20 -0.88 -8.79
CA LYS A 56 -1.82 0.37 -9.23
C LYS A 56 -2.17 1.21 -8.01
N PHE A 57 -2.09 2.53 -8.13
CA PHE A 57 -2.40 3.45 -7.03
C PHE A 57 -3.03 4.73 -7.55
N PHE A 58 -3.90 5.32 -6.75
CA PHE A 58 -4.54 6.58 -7.10
C PHE A 58 -3.61 7.77 -6.89
N ILE A 59 -3.61 8.65 -7.87
CA ILE A 59 -2.88 9.92 -7.82
C ILE A 59 -3.78 11.04 -8.35
N LYS A 60 -3.52 12.28 -7.92
CA LYS A 60 -4.24 13.44 -8.44
C LYS A 60 -4.11 13.53 -9.96
N LYS A 61 -5.23 13.83 -10.62
CA LYS A 61 -5.33 13.94 -12.09
C LYS A 61 -4.30 14.92 -12.67
N GLU A 62 -4.05 16.04 -11.98
CA GLU A 62 -3.10 17.08 -12.43
C GLU A 62 -1.67 16.55 -12.62
N TRP A 63 -1.26 15.56 -11.83
CA TRP A 63 0.04 14.92 -12.01
C TRP A 63 0.12 14.04 -13.26
N ILE A 64 -0.99 13.41 -13.63
CA ILE A 64 -1.06 12.56 -14.82
C ILE A 64 -1.20 13.39 -16.10
N ASP A 65 -1.88 14.53 -16.01
CA ASP A 65 -2.07 15.45 -17.12
C ASP A 65 -0.81 16.31 -17.38
N ASN A 66 0.16 16.30 -16.47
CA ASN A 66 1.41 17.02 -16.65
C ASN A 66 2.23 16.39 -17.81
N PRO A 67 2.61 17.17 -18.85
CA PRO A 67 3.26 16.65 -20.05
C PRO A 67 4.66 16.07 -19.79
N PHE A 68 5.34 16.54 -18.73
CA PHE A 68 6.73 16.13 -18.44
C PHE A 68 6.80 14.85 -17.61
N VAL A 69 5.87 14.65 -16.67
CA VAL A 69 5.93 13.51 -15.72
C VAL A 69 4.75 12.56 -15.82
N GLY A 70 3.66 12.93 -16.49
CA GLY A 70 2.43 12.13 -16.53
C GLY A 70 2.64 10.74 -17.14
N TRP A 71 3.44 10.63 -18.19
CA TRP A 71 3.78 9.34 -18.80
C TRP A 71 4.53 8.42 -17.84
N LEU A 72 5.46 8.98 -17.05
CA LEU A 72 6.21 8.23 -16.03
C LEU A 72 5.30 7.74 -14.91
N ILE A 73 4.40 8.61 -14.45
CA ILE A 73 3.44 8.25 -13.38
C ILE A 73 2.49 7.14 -13.84
N LYS A 74 1.98 7.22 -15.07
CA LYS A 74 1.17 6.13 -15.68
C LYS A 74 1.98 4.83 -15.76
N TRP A 75 3.23 4.93 -16.22
CA TRP A 75 4.13 3.78 -16.30
C TRP A 75 4.41 3.19 -14.90
N LEU A 76 4.58 4.00 -13.85
CA LEU A 76 4.73 3.53 -12.49
C LEU A 76 3.50 2.77 -11.97
N GLY A 77 2.32 3.05 -12.48
CA GLY A 77 1.06 2.42 -12.10
C GLY A 77 0.01 3.40 -11.57
N GLY A 78 0.23 4.69 -11.73
CA GLY A 78 -0.70 5.74 -11.32
C GLY A 78 -2.01 5.71 -12.09
N ILE A 79 -3.12 5.82 -11.36
CA ILE A 79 -4.49 5.96 -11.87
C ILE A 79 -4.96 7.37 -11.50
N PRO A 80 -5.41 8.18 -12.46
CA PRO A 80 -5.89 9.52 -12.17
C PRO A 80 -7.14 9.49 -11.32
N VAL A 81 -7.21 10.35 -10.30
CA VAL A 81 -8.42 10.60 -9.54
C VAL A 81 -8.64 12.09 -9.39
N ASP A 82 -9.83 12.52 -9.71
CA ASP A 82 -10.30 13.88 -9.45
C ASP A 82 -10.84 13.95 -8.03
N ARG A 83 -10.08 14.58 -7.14
CA ARG A 83 -10.46 14.73 -5.73
C ARG A 83 -11.41 15.90 -5.48
N SER A 84 -11.68 16.75 -6.48
CA SER A 84 -12.63 17.84 -6.36
C SER A 84 -14.08 17.34 -6.41
N LYS A 85 -14.28 16.25 -7.13
CA LYS A 85 -15.56 15.53 -7.11
C LYS A 85 -15.56 14.64 -5.86
N ARG A 86 -16.64 14.69 -5.09
CA ARG A 86 -16.90 13.73 -3.99
C ARG A 86 -17.16 12.34 -4.58
N ASN A 87 -16.23 11.86 -5.39
CA ASN A 87 -16.31 10.53 -5.93
C ASN A 87 -16.14 9.57 -4.77
N ASN A 88 -17.09 8.68 -4.65
CA ASN A 88 -16.99 7.59 -3.71
C ASN A 88 -15.81 6.68 -4.13
N LEU A 89 -14.58 7.06 -3.71
CA LEU A 89 -13.37 6.38 -4.11
C LEU A 89 -13.40 4.90 -3.73
N VAL A 90 -14.14 4.57 -2.69
CA VAL A 90 -14.35 3.18 -2.26
C VAL A 90 -15.16 2.45 -3.32
N ASP A 91 -16.30 3.01 -3.78
CA ASP A 91 -17.14 2.36 -4.79
C ASP A 91 -16.40 2.19 -6.11
N HIS A 92 -15.73 3.24 -6.58
CA HIS A 92 -14.92 3.16 -7.78
C HIS A 92 -13.81 2.10 -7.68
N SER A 93 -13.16 1.97 -6.50
CA SER A 93 -12.16 0.94 -6.25
C SER A 93 -12.74 -0.46 -6.30
N VAL A 94 -13.91 -0.65 -5.71
CA VAL A 94 -14.62 -1.95 -5.72
C VAL A 94 -15.02 -2.34 -7.14
N GLU A 95 -15.60 -1.42 -7.90
CA GLU A 95 -15.97 -1.66 -9.30
C GLU A 95 -14.75 -2.03 -10.16
N MET A 96 -13.66 -1.27 -10.02
CA MET A 96 -12.42 -1.54 -10.75
C MET A 96 -11.79 -2.88 -10.37
N LEU A 97 -11.82 -3.24 -9.08
CA LEU A 97 -11.35 -4.54 -8.63
C LEU A 97 -12.24 -5.66 -9.16
N ASN A 98 -13.57 -5.50 -9.13
CA ASN A 98 -14.48 -6.55 -9.57
C ASN A 98 -14.41 -6.80 -11.09
N SER A 99 -14.24 -5.74 -11.89
CA SER A 99 -14.15 -5.83 -13.35
C SER A 99 -12.81 -6.33 -13.89
N ALA A 100 -11.75 -6.32 -13.08
CA ALA A 100 -10.42 -6.75 -13.52
C ALA A 100 -10.15 -8.21 -13.17
N ASP A 101 -9.56 -8.98 -14.07
CA ASP A 101 -9.06 -10.34 -13.77
C ASP A 101 -7.83 -10.32 -12.86
N LYS A 102 -6.97 -9.33 -13.05
CA LYS A 102 -5.73 -9.16 -12.29
C LYS A 102 -5.55 -7.70 -11.92
N LEU A 103 -5.58 -7.40 -10.63
CA LEU A 103 -5.37 -6.04 -10.14
C LEU A 103 -4.92 -6.05 -8.68
N ILE A 104 -3.74 -5.53 -8.42
CA ILE A 104 -3.30 -5.19 -7.06
C ILE A 104 -3.47 -3.68 -6.90
N LEU A 105 -4.41 -3.27 -6.06
CA LEU A 105 -4.68 -1.88 -5.75
C LEU A 105 -3.94 -1.48 -4.47
N LEU A 106 -2.91 -0.64 -4.60
CA LEU A 106 -2.17 -0.09 -3.47
C LEU A 106 -2.92 1.11 -2.89
N VAL A 107 -3.32 1.00 -1.64
CA VAL A 107 -4.04 2.04 -0.90
C VAL A 107 -3.14 2.62 0.19
N PRO A 108 -2.82 3.92 0.15
CA PRO A 108 -2.01 4.57 1.18
C PRO A 108 -2.84 4.77 2.47
N VAL A 109 -2.56 3.96 3.48
CA VAL A 109 -3.35 3.92 4.73
C VAL A 109 -3.12 5.14 5.63
N GLU A 110 -1.91 5.67 5.69
CA GLU A 110 -1.59 6.88 6.46
C GLU A 110 -2.02 8.14 5.71
N GLY A 111 -1.98 8.15 4.38
CA GLY A 111 -2.35 9.26 3.51
C GLY A 111 -1.41 10.47 3.58
N THR A 112 -0.38 10.41 4.41
CA THR A 112 0.66 11.43 4.61
C THR A 112 1.95 10.78 5.10
N ARG A 113 3.06 11.53 5.11
CA ARG A 113 4.35 11.12 5.71
C ARG A 113 4.57 11.71 7.11
N LYS A 114 3.54 12.39 7.65
CA LYS A 114 3.53 12.88 9.02
C LYS A 114 2.84 11.86 9.92
N ARG A 115 3.17 11.89 11.19
CA ARG A 115 2.51 11.06 12.20
C ARG A 115 1.01 11.31 12.21
N VAL A 116 0.22 10.26 12.14
CA VAL A 116 -1.25 10.30 12.21
C VAL A 116 -1.74 9.60 13.48
N LYS A 117 -2.91 10.00 13.97
CA LYS A 117 -3.53 9.34 15.14
C LYS A 117 -4.05 7.95 14.80
N ALA A 118 -4.61 7.79 13.59
CA ALA A 118 -5.15 6.54 13.08
C ALA A 118 -5.06 6.49 11.55
N TRP A 119 -5.09 5.28 11.01
CA TRP A 119 -5.11 5.05 9.58
C TRP A 119 -6.48 5.35 8.96
N LYS A 120 -6.49 5.62 7.67
CA LYS A 120 -7.72 5.78 6.88
C LYS A 120 -8.37 4.41 6.67
N LYS A 121 -9.67 4.32 6.95
CA LYS A 121 -10.45 3.08 6.86
C LYS A 121 -10.80 2.66 5.42
N GLY A 122 -10.47 3.47 4.40
CA GLY A 122 -10.86 3.21 3.00
C GLY A 122 -10.46 1.84 2.48
N PHE A 123 -9.23 1.39 2.75
CA PHE A 123 -8.75 0.07 2.33
C PHE A 123 -9.61 -1.06 2.88
N TYR A 124 -10.06 -0.93 4.13
CA TYR A 124 -10.86 -1.92 4.82
C TYR A 124 -12.20 -2.13 4.11
N TYR A 125 -12.91 -1.02 3.84
CA TYR A 125 -14.19 -1.08 3.13
C TYR A 125 -14.04 -1.57 1.68
N ILE A 126 -12.97 -1.18 0.99
CA ILE A 126 -12.66 -1.69 -0.36
C ILE A 126 -12.48 -3.20 -0.34
N ALA A 127 -11.67 -3.72 0.57
CA ALA A 127 -11.39 -5.16 0.67
C ALA A 127 -12.64 -5.94 1.09
N LEU A 128 -13.37 -5.47 2.11
CA LEU A 128 -14.57 -6.13 2.60
C LEU A 128 -15.67 -6.20 1.51
N ARG A 129 -15.93 -5.07 0.83
CA ARG A 129 -17.00 -4.99 -0.19
C ARG A 129 -16.65 -5.69 -1.49
N SER A 130 -15.36 -5.77 -1.86
CA SER A 130 -14.92 -6.56 -3.02
C SER A 130 -14.75 -8.04 -2.71
N GLY A 131 -14.79 -8.46 -1.44
CA GLY A 131 -14.51 -9.83 -1.01
C GLY A 131 -13.06 -10.29 -1.24
N LEU A 132 -12.15 -9.34 -1.52
CA LEU A 132 -10.76 -9.62 -1.85
C LEU A 132 -9.85 -9.53 -0.61
N PRO A 133 -8.73 -10.28 -0.61
CA PRO A 133 -7.80 -10.24 0.51
C PRO A 133 -7.05 -8.91 0.61
N VAL A 134 -6.62 -8.58 1.83
CA VAL A 134 -5.68 -7.51 2.14
C VAL A 134 -4.27 -8.07 2.13
N ILE A 135 -3.38 -7.41 1.40
CA ILE A 135 -1.96 -7.73 1.26
C ILE A 135 -1.17 -6.77 2.11
N LEU A 136 -0.53 -7.26 3.17
CA LEU A 136 0.30 -6.44 4.05
C LEU A 136 1.72 -6.33 3.48
N ALA A 137 1.97 -5.24 2.76
CA ALA A 137 3.29 -4.90 2.23
C ALA A 137 4.03 -3.97 3.20
N TYR A 138 5.35 -4.10 3.26
CA TYR A 138 6.16 -3.36 4.22
C TYR A 138 7.49 -2.91 3.66
N LEU A 139 8.04 -1.86 4.31
CA LEU A 139 9.43 -1.44 4.19
C LEU A 139 10.08 -1.43 5.56
N ASP A 140 11.04 -2.31 5.78
CA ASP A 140 11.82 -2.34 7.01
C ASP A 140 13.20 -1.72 6.76
N TYR A 141 13.41 -0.50 7.23
CA TYR A 141 14.67 0.24 7.02
C TYR A 141 15.82 -0.33 7.84
N LYS A 142 15.56 -0.92 9.01
CA LYS A 142 16.59 -1.58 9.82
C LYS A 142 17.15 -2.80 9.10
N LYS A 143 16.28 -3.58 8.47
CA LYS A 143 16.66 -4.79 7.72
C LYS A 143 17.00 -4.50 6.26
N LYS A 144 16.71 -3.28 5.76
CA LYS A 144 16.73 -2.91 4.33
C LYS A 144 15.94 -3.92 3.48
N GLU A 145 14.70 -4.13 3.86
CA GLU A 145 13.85 -5.16 3.27
C GLU A 145 12.52 -4.57 2.81
N ALA A 146 12.13 -4.85 1.57
CA ALA A 146 10.84 -4.50 0.98
C ALA A 146 10.09 -5.79 0.67
N GLY A 147 8.86 -5.96 1.17
CA GLY A 147 8.21 -7.24 0.99
C GLY A 147 6.70 -7.25 1.22
N VAL A 148 6.17 -8.47 1.11
CA VAL A 148 4.83 -8.83 1.57
C VAL A 148 5.01 -9.87 2.68
N GLY A 149 4.49 -9.57 3.85
CA GLY A 149 4.68 -10.45 5.01
C GLY A 149 3.42 -11.19 5.43
N LYS A 150 2.25 -10.77 4.92
CA LYS A 150 0.98 -11.44 5.22
C LYS A 150 -0.07 -11.14 4.16
N ILE A 151 -0.93 -12.11 3.91
CA ILE A 151 -2.19 -11.94 3.18
C ILE A 151 -3.31 -12.40 4.10
N MET A 152 -4.33 -11.58 4.26
CA MET A 152 -5.45 -11.91 5.14
C MET A 152 -6.78 -11.60 4.48
N LYS A 153 -7.78 -12.41 4.74
CA LYS A 153 -9.18 -12.12 4.43
C LYS A 153 -9.80 -11.47 5.66
N LEU A 154 -10.46 -10.33 5.47
CA LEU A 154 -11.11 -9.64 6.58
C LEU A 154 -12.28 -10.46 7.11
N SER A 155 -12.43 -10.48 8.44
CA SER A 155 -13.52 -11.18 9.12
C SER A 155 -14.83 -10.39 9.11
N GLY A 156 -14.75 -9.06 8.93
CA GLY A 156 -15.85 -8.12 9.11
C GLY A 156 -15.90 -7.50 10.50
N ASP A 157 -15.19 -8.06 11.46
CA ASP A 157 -14.94 -7.45 12.77
C ASP A 157 -13.75 -6.50 12.64
N PHE A 158 -14.06 -5.19 12.60
CA PHE A 158 -13.06 -4.15 12.35
C PHE A 158 -11.96 -4.15 13.41
N GLU A 159 -12.31 -4.27 14.70
CA GLU A 159 -11.33 -4.17 15.77
C GLU A 159 -10.39 -5.39 15.76
N LYS A 160 -10.95 -6.58 15.60
CA LYS A 160 -10.18 -7.82 15.46
C LYS A 160 -9.22 -7.79 14.29
N ASP A 161 -9.71 -7.40 13.10
CA ASP A 161 -8.91 -7.34 11.90
C ASP A 161 -7.79 -6.29 12.02
N MET A 162 -8.09 -5.12 12.61
CA MET A 162 -7.11 -4.06 12.81
C MET A 162 -6.07 -4.39 13.85
N LEU A 163 -6.40 -5.13 14.90
CA LEU A 163 -5.42 -5.65 15.88
C LEU A 163 -4.42 -6.60 15.21
N GLU A 164 -4.88 -7.46 14.32
CA GLU A 164 -4.02 -8.38 13.58
C GLU A 164 -3.08 -7.63 12.63
N ILE A 165 -3.58 -6.58 11.98
CA ILE A 165 -2.77 -5.69 11.12
C ILE A 165 -1.76 -4.90 11.97
N GLU A 166 -2.18 -4.34 13.11
CA GLU A 166 -1.32 -3.59 14.04
C GLU A 166 -0.17 -4.46 14.54
N GLU A 167 -0.45 -5.69 14.97
CA GLU A 167 0.57 -6.62 15.45
C GLU A 167 1.61 -6.93 14.36
N PHE A 168 1.18 -7.09 13.11
CA PHE A 168 2.11 -7.29 12.00
C PHE A 168 3.07 -6.09 11.83
N TYR A 169 2.56 -4.87 11.81
CA TYR A 169 3.38 -3.68 11.56
C TYR A 169 4.18 -3.19 12.76
N LYS A 170 3.88 -3.65 13.96
CA LYS A 170 4.57 -3.30 15.21
C LYS A 170 6.08 -3.54 15.17
N HIS A 171 6.50 -4.55 14.40
CA HIS A 171 7.90 -4.96 14.28
C HIS A 171 8.63 -4.38 13.07
N ILE A 172 7.98 -3.52 12.29
CA ILE A 172 8.55 -2.92 11.09
C ILE A 172 9.15 -1.55 11.43
N THR A 173 10.41 -1.34 11.05
CA THR A 173 11.14 -0.10 11.35
C THR A 173 11.01 0.89 10.20
N ALA A 174 10.37 2.03 10.47
CA ALA A 174 10.27 3.16 9.54
C ALA A 174 11.63 3.82 9.28
N LYS A 175 11.75 4.60 8.17
CA LYS A 175 12.91 5.47 7.94
C LYS A 175 13.03 6.54 9.02
N TYR A 176 11.90 7.11 9.43
CA TYR A 176 11.79 8.11 10.49
C TYR A 176 10.78 7.62 11.52
N PRO A 177 11.23 6.84 12.54
CA PRO A 177 10.34 6.22 13.53
C PRO A 177 9.46 7.22 14.28
N GLU A 178 9.96 8.43 14.52
CA GLU A 178 9.23 9.51 15.19
C GLU A 178 7.99 9.98 14.41
N LYS A 179 7.96 9.73 13.09
CA LYS A 179 6.83 10.07 12.20
C LYS A 179 5.81 8.95 12.07
N TYR A 180 6.08 7.79 12.63
CA TYR A 180 5.20 6.63 12.60
C TYR A 180 4.45 6.47 13.92
N ASN A 181 3.18 6.12 13.85
CA ASN A 181 2.38 5.74 15.02
C ASN A 181 2.08 4.23 14.95
N PRO A 182 2.62 3.42 15.87
CA PRO A 182 2.34 1.99 15.90
C PRO A 182 0.88 1.66 16.28
N LYS A 183 0.17 2.57 16.96
CA LYS A 183 -1.28 2.48 17.16
C LYS A 183 -1.96 2.96 15.88
N ILE A 184 -2.45 2.02 15.08
CA ILE A 184 -2.95 2.31 13.73
C ILE A 184 -4.43 2.64 13.67
N PHE A 185 -5.18 2.43 14.77
CA PHE A 185 -6.59 2.75 14.88
C PHE A 185 -6.97 3.19 16.29
N LEU A 186 -8.09 3.90 16.41
CA LEU A 186 -8.68 4.26 17.71
C LEU A 186 -9.61 3.14 18.14
N ARG A 187 -9.39 2.62 19.35
CA ARG A 187 -10.25 1.61 19.94
C ARG A 187 -11.57 2.24 20.40
N GLU A 188 -12.63 1.45 20.51
CA GLU A 188 -13.95 1.98 20.89
C GLU A 188 -13.93 2.80 22.19
N LYS A 189 -13.12 2.40 23.17
CA LYS A 189 -12.92 3.12 24.43
C LYS A 189 -12.21 4.47 24.30
N GLU A 190 -11.57 4.74 23.15
CA GLU A 190 -10.81 5.97 22.87
C GLU A 190 -11.59 6.93 21.95
N GLN A 191 -12.82 6.56 21.54
CA GLN A 191 -13.69 7.34 20.65
C GLN A 191 -14.74 8.18 21.41
N ASN A 192 -14.84 8.02 22.76
CA ASN A 192 -15.75 8.75 23.65
C ASN A 192 -15.06 9.91 24.36
#